data_7304446dcf9e060363da66d3a6602b5c
#
_entry.id   7304446dcf9e060363da66d3a6602b5c
#
_cell.length_a   1.000
_cell.length_b   1.000
_cell.length_c   1.000
_cell.angle_alpha   90.00
_cell.angle_beta   90.00
_cell.angle_gamma   90.00
#
_symmetry.space_group_name_H-M   'P 1'
#
loop_
_entity.id
_entity.type
_entity.pdbx_description
1 polymer ?
#
loop_
_entity_poly.entity_id
_entity_poly.type
_entity_poly.pdbx_seq_one_letter_code
_entity_poly.pdbx_strand_id
1 'polypeptide(L)'
;NNWTTYYNQPTAQFYRVTTDNQFPYRIYGAQQDNTTVRINHRGSGSGIGESDWETTAGGESAHLAPDPKNNDIVYGGTYKGYMMRKDHRTDQTRSVNIWPDNPAGSGAEVMKYRFNWNFPVKFSIHDENKLFAGSNFLHMTTDGGQSWKTISPDLTRGLPETIKSSGGPITQDNTGAEFYSNLFAINESPIEKGVIWVGSDDGLIHVTTDNGETWKNVTPPPTLSPKLNMINCIDPSPFKKGTAYVAATSYKFGDYKPYLYKTNDYGKTWSLITKGIPENYYSRAIRSDKVREGLLYAGTEWGMFISFDDGKSWKPFQLNLPITSIRDLHVRDNDLIAATHGRSFWMIDDLTPLHQIENNLNSQSFFLYKPDKAFRVEQSEEDDETNLKLVGKNHPVGAILHFYIKDLKEDDLVSIEIKEKDGSLIKRYNNKAKPNNLNPEADLPLVLKSGGNKLIWDMRYPGYKEFEGMVFYSSPNKGPKAIPGEYLISLNYNGEVIEQSLKIEKDPRLENTDKDYRDQFDFL
;
A
#
# COMPACT_ATOMS: atom_id res chain seq x y z
N ASN A 1 11.52 24.38 -30.85
CA ASN A 1 10.41 23.53 -30.39
C ASN A 1 10.92 22.09 -30.29
N ASN A 2 11.30 21.68 -29.10
CA ASN A 2 11.74 20.30 -28.87
C ASN A 2 10.56 19.48 -28.33
N TRP A 3 10.27 18.37 -28.99
CA TRP A 3 9.33 17.38 -28.49
C TRP A 3 10.04 16.46 -27.51
N THR A 4 9.43 16.17 -26.37
CA THR A 4 9.90 15.11 -25.47
C THR A 4 9.40 13.76 -25.96
N THR A 5 10.10 12.68 -25.60
CA THR A 5 9.56 11.34 -25.82
C THR A 5 8.34 11.10 -24.95
N TYR A 6 7.38 10.31 -25.41
CA TYR A 6 6.23 9.87 -24.59
C TYR A 6 6.61 8.81 -23.53
N TYR A 7 7.79 8.22 -23.64
CA TYR A 7 8.32 7.27 -22.65
C TYR A 7 8.69 7.91 -21.31
N ASN A 8 8.64 9.21 -21.17
CA ASN A 8 8.90 9.93 -19.91
C ASN A 8 7.62 10.34 -19.16
N GLN A 9 6.46 9.78 -19.52
CA GLN A 9 5.18 10.11 -18.89
C GLN A 9 4.73 8.98 -17.96
N PRO A 10 4.83 9.14 -16.63
CA PRO A 10 4.38 8.14 -15.65
C PRO A 10 2.85 8.22 -15.50
N THR A 11 2.13 7.89 -16.57
CA THR A 11 0.68 7.99 -16.61
C THR A 11 0.04 6.61 -16.66
N ALA A 12 -0.77 6.30 -15.65
CA ALA A 12 -1.67 5.16 -15.61
C ALA A 12 -2.85 5.47 -14.70
N GLN A 13 -4.01 4.89 -15.02
CA GLN A 13 -5.25 5.11 -14.30
C GLN A 13 -5.65 3.81 -13.58
N PHE A 14 -5.29 3.70 -12.31
CA PHE A 14 -5.60 2.55 -11.48
C PHE A 14 -6.85 2.76 -10.63
N TYR A 15 -7.69 1.73 -10.52
CA TYR A 15 -8.92 1.76 -9.73
C TYR A 15 -8.71 1.30 -8.29
N ARG A 16 -7.98 0.20 -8.11
CA ARG A 16 -7.75 -0.44 -6.81
C ARG A 16 -6.32 -0.92 -6.71
N VAL A 17 -5.90 -1.19 -5.49
CA VAL A 17 -4.58 -1.76 -5.23
C VAL A 17 -4.67 -2.82 -4.15
N THR A 18 -3.97 -3.94 -4.39
CA THR A 18 -3.74 -5.00 -3.41
C THR A 18 -2.34 -5.58 -3.57
N THR A 19 -1.94 -6.45 -2.66
CA THR A 19 -0.64 -7.12 -2.67
C THR A 19 -0.78 -8.61 -2.41
N ASP A 20 0.21 -9.40 -2.80
CA ASP A 20 0.33 -10.80 -2.40
C ASP A 20 1.15 -10.98 -1.11
N ASN A 21 1.43 -12.24 -0.76
CA ASN A 21 2.15 -12.62 0.46
C ASN A 21 3.59 -13.07 0.22
N GLN A 22 4.12 -12.97 -1.00
CA GLN A 22 5.51 -13.35 -1.25
C GLN A 22 6.49 -12.29 -0.72
N PHE A 23 7.76 -12.61 -0.77
CA PHE A 23 8.86 -11.66 -0.53
C PHE A 23 9.83 -11.64 -1.73
N PRO A 24 10.14 -10.48 -2.31
CA PRO A 24 9.40 -9.22 -2.20
C PRO A 24 7.95 -9.39 -2.68
N TYR A 25 7.00 -8.70 -2.05
CA TYR A 25 5.61 -8.79 -2.49
C TYR A 25 5.39 -8.12 -3.84
N ARG A 26 4.32 -8.49 -4.53
CA ARG A 26 3.87 -7.82 -5.75
C ARG A 26 2.70 -6.90 -5.45
N ILE A 27 2.62 -5.81 -6.20
CA ILE A 27 1.51 -4.87 -6.22
C ILE A 27 0.62 -5.22 -7.40
N TYR A 28 -0.68 -5.22 -7.18
CA TYR A 28 -1.70 -5.60 -8.15
C TYR A 28 -2.68 -4.47 -8.39
N GLY A 29 -3.05 -4.22 -9.64
CA GLY A 29 -4.11 -3.28 -10.00
C GLY A 29 -4.56 -3.41 -11.44
N ALA A 30 -5.75 -2.90 -11.70
CA ALA A 30 -6.34 -2.82 -13.03
C ALA A 30 -6.21 -1.39 -13.57
N GLN A 31 -5.81 -1.29 -14.82
CA GLN A 31 -5.55 -0.04 -15.51
C GLN A 31 -6.63 0.21 -16.58
N GLN A 32 -7.28 1.36 -16.49
CA GLN A 32 -8.29 1.80 -17.46
C GLN A 32 -7.77 1.74 -18.89
N ASP A 33 -8.60 1.26 -19.82
CA ASP A 33 -8.33 1.08 -21.25
C ASP A 33 -7.06 0.26 -21.55
N ASN A 34 -6.65 -0.54 -20.60
CA ASN A 34 -5.48 -1.41 -20.73
C ASN A 34 -5.79 -2.76 -20.09
N THR A 35 -4.91 -3.27 -19.28
CA THR A 35 -5.04 -4.59 -18.67
C THR A 35 -4.81 -4.51 -17.16
N THR A 36 -4.89 -5.65 -16.51
CA THR A 36 -4.45 -5.82 -15.14
C THR A 36 -2.95 -6.04 -15.09
N VAL A 37 -2.32 -5.58 -14.03
CA VAL A 37 -0.89 -5.78 -13.82
C VAL A 37 -0.62 -6.36 -12.44
N ARG A 38 0.44 -7.18 -12.35
CA ARG A 38 1.17 -7.45 -11.12
C ARG A 38 2.62 -7.02 -11.32
N ILE A 39 3.16 -6.28 -10.37
CA ILE A 39 4.49 -5.69 -10.44
C ILE A 39 5.23 -5.92 -9.13
N ASN A 40 6.51 -6.29 -9.21
CA ASN A 40 7.36 -6.39 -8.03
C ASN A 40 7.53 -5.01 -7.39
N HIS A 41 7.40 -4.91 -6.06
CA HIS A 41 7.72 -3.66 -5.37
C HIS A 41 9.23 -3.44 -5.21
N ARG A 42 10.03 -4.48 -5.47
CA ARG A 42 11.50 -4.45 -5.56
C ARG A 42 11.94 -5.31 -6.72
N GLY A 43 12.63 -4.72 -7.68
CA GLY A 43 13.28 -5.45 -8.77
C GLY A 43 14.65 -5.98 -8.35
N SER A 44 15.18 -6.94 -9.06
CA SER A 44 16.55 -7.45 -8.87
C SER A 44 17.61 -6.56 -9.55
N GLY A 45 17.21 -5.71 -10.47
CA GLY A 45 18.05 -4.73 -11.17
C GLY A 45 18.21 -3.42 -10.40
N SER A 46 18.73 -2.40 -11.07
CA SER A 46 18.92 -1.05 -10.53
C SER A 46 17.60 -0.32 -10.24
N GLY A 47 16.50 -0.73 -10.88
CA GLY A 47 15.17 -0.16 -10.69
C GLY A 47 14.06 -1.15 -11.01
N ILE A 48 12.82 -0.70 -10.88
CA ILE A 48 11.61 -1.46 -11.22
C ILE A 48 11.20 -1.07 -12.64
N GLY A 49 11.40 -1.95 -13.59
CA GLY A 49 11.22 -1.70 -15.01
C GLY A 49 10.19 -2.62 -15.66
N GLU A 50 10.26 -2.67 -17.00
CA GLU A 50 9.33 -3.44 -17.82
C GLU A 50 9.38 -4.96 -17.54
N SER A 51 10.55 -5.49 -17.15
CA SER A 51 10.71 -6.90 -16.79
C SER A 51 10.12 -7.28 -15.44
N ASP A 52 9.76 -6.30 -14.60
CA ASP A 52 9.27 -6.53 -13.24
C ASP A 52 7.75 -6.61 -13.16
N TRP A 53 7.04 -6.39 -14.26
CA TRP A 53 5.60 -6.46 -14.30
C TRP A 53 5.09 -7.37 -15.42
N GLU A 54 3.91 -7.93 -15.22
CA GLU A 54 3.21 -8.74 -16.20
C GLU A 54 1.69 -8.59 -16.06
N THR A 55 0.96 -8.99 -17.10
CA THR A 55 -0.50 -9.01 -17.06
C THR A 55 -1.01 -10.16 -16.20
N THR A 56 -2.17 -9.97 -15.55
CA THR A 56 -2.76 -10.97 -14.67
C THR A 56 -4.25 -11.20 -14.97
N ALA A 57 -5.00 -11.79 -14.04
CA ALA A 57 -6.42 -12.08 -14.18
C ALA A 57 -7.28 -10.82 -14.25
N GLY A 58 -8.46 -10.92 -14.84
CA GLY A 58 -9.46 -9.85 -14.89
C GLY A 58 -9.28 -8.90 -16.07
N GLY A 59 -10.00 -7.79 -16.04
CA GLY A 59 -10.00 -6.74 -17.04
C GLY A 59 -9.66 -5.37 -16.46
N GLU A 60 -9.78 -4.34 -17.25
CA GLU A 60 -9.34 -2.96 -16.99
C GLU A 60 -9.86 -2.33 -15.69
N SER A 61 -10.96 -2.82 -15.15
CA SER A 61 -11.62 -2.29 -13.94
C SER A 61 -11.57 -3.23 -12.74
N ALA A 62 -10.82 -4.33 -12.82
CA ALA A 62 -10.85 -5.40 -11.83
C ALA A 62 -10.47 -4.95 -10.41
N HIS A 63 -11.17 -5.53 -9.43
CA HIS A 63 -10.54 -5.89 -8.17
C HIS A 63 -9.74 -7.16 -8.39
N LEU A 64 -8.50 -7.17 -7.93
CA LEU A 64 -7.61 -8.32 -8.01
C LEU A 64 -7.47 -8.96 -6.63
N ALA A 65 -7.51 -10.29 -6.60
CA ALA A 65 -7.36 -11.07 -5.38
C ALA A 65 -6.33 -12.19 -5.62
N PRO A 66 -5.04 -11.96 -5.31
CA PRO A 66 -4.04 -13.02 -5.29
C PRO A 66 -4.41 -14.05 -4.23
N ASP A 67 -4.26 -15.33 -4.54
CA ASP A 67 -4.55 -16.43 -3.62
C ASP A 67 -3.52 -16.40 -2.46
N PRO A 68 -3.97 -16.31 -1.21
CA PRO A 68 -3.05 -16.18 -0.08
C PRO A 68 -2.16 -17.41 0.15
N LYS A 69 -2.53 -18.59 -0.39
CA LYS A 69 -1.76 -19.82 -0.31
C LYS A 69 -0.81 -20.03 -1.48
N ASN A 70 -1.09 -19.39 -2.62
CA ASN A 70 -0.31 -19.55 -3.83
C ASN A 70 -0.31 -18.27 -4.66
N ASN A 71 0.73 -17.48 -4.53
CA ASN A 71 0.86 -16.17 -5.18
C ASN A 71 0.89 -16.22 -6.73
N ASP A 72 0.98 -17.42 -7.34
CA ASP A 72 0.86 -17.59 -8.78
C ASP A 72 -0.59 -17.72 -9.25
N ILE A 73 -1.54 -17.83 -8.33
CA ILE A 73 -2.97 -17.87 -8.62
C ILE A 73 -3.57 -16.52 -8.29
N VAL A 74 -4.25 -15.92 -9.28
CA VAL A 74 -4.89 -14.61 -9.13
C VAL A 74 -6.33 -14.70 -9.64
N TYR A 75 -7.23 -14.10 -8.87
CA TYR A 75 -8.62 -13.89 -9.27
C TYR A 75 -8.82 -12.43 -9.65
N GLY A 76 -9.57 -12.17 -10.71
CA GLY A 76 -9.87 -10.81 -11.14
C GLY A 76 -11.22 -10.74 -11.83
N GLY A 77 -11.97 -9.68 -11.50
CA GLY A 77 -13.24 -9.36 -12.14
C GLY A 77 -13.06 -8.53 -13.41
N THR A 78 -14.14 -8.35 -14.13
CA THR A 78 -14.31 -7.32 -15.16
C THR A 78 -15.79 -6.99 -15.25
N TYR A 79 -16.16 -6.02 -16.09
CA TYR A 79 -17.58 -5.65 -16.25
C TYR A 79 -18.47 -6.85 -16.58
N LYS A 80 -19.78 -6.70 -16.38
CA LYS A 80 -20.82 -7.74 -16.56
C LYS A 80 -20.75 -8.90 -15.55
N GLY A 81 -19.96 -8.79 -14.48
CA GLY A 81 -19.79 -9.85 -13.49
C GLY A 81 -18.92 -11.01 -13.97
N TYR A 82 -18.20 -10.84 -15.09
CA TYR A 82 -17.24 -11.84 -15.51
C TYR A 82 -16.06 -11.87 -14.55
N MET A 83 -15.62 -13.06 -14.20
CA MET A 83 -14.53 -13.29 -13.29
C MET A 83 -13.62 -14.41 -13.77
N MET A 84 -12.33 -14.20 -13.64
CA MET A 84 -11.29 -15.12 -14.10
C MET A 84 -10.41 -15.54 -12.93
N ARG A 85 -9.92 -16.78 -13.02
CA ARG A 85 -8.82 -17.32 -12.20
C ARG A 85 -7.68 -17.66 -13.15
N LYS A 86 -6.55 -16.96 -13.00
CA LYS A 86 -5.32 -17.21 -13.76
C LYS A 86 -4.31 -17.95 -12.89
N ASP A 87 -3.66 -18.98 -13.47
CA ASP A 87 -2.50 -19.66 -12.90
C ASP A 87 -1.26 -19.28 -13.72
N HIS A 88 -0.38 -18.46 -13.14
CA HIS A 88 0.81 -17.95 -13.81
C HIS A 88 1.89 -19.00 -14.07
N ARG A 89 1.85 -20.14 -13.37
CA ARG A 89 2.81 -21.24 -13.60
C ARG A 89 2.56 -21.95 -14.94
N THR A 90 1.31 -21.96 -15.37
CA THR A 90 0.86 -22.66 -16.59
C THR A 90 0.30 -21.70 -17.64
N ASP A 91 0.17 -20.42 -17.29
CA ASP A 91 -0.49 -19.37 -18.07
C ASP A 91 -1.97 -19.67 -18.41
N GLN A 92 -2.58 -20.61 -17.69
CA GLN A 92 -3.97 -21.00 -17.92
C GLN A 92 -4.93 -20.06 -17.20
N THR A 93 -5.98 -19.66 -17.91
CA THR A 93 -7.07 -18.87 -17.37
C THR A 93 -8.38 -19.66 -17.42
N ARG A 94 -9.11 -19.65 -16.31
CA ARG A 94 -10.43 -20.29 -16.19
C ARG A 94 -11.47 -19.25 -15.78
N SER A 95 -12.64 -19.28 -16.44
CA SER A 95 -13.81 -18.54 -15.98
C SER A 95 -14.35 -19.13 -14.68
N VAL A 96 -14.65 -18.26 -13.72
CA VAL A 96 -15.19 -18.61 -12.40
C VAL A 96 -16.38 -17.71 -12.04
N ASN A 97 -17.18 -17.38 -13.03
CA ASN A 97 -18.34 -16.49 -12.88
C ASN A 97 -19.30 -16.99 -11.80
N ILE A 98 -19.85 -16.06 -11.03
CA ILE A 98 -20.89 -16.36 -10.04
C ILE A 98 -22.18 -16.80 -10.73
N TRP A 99 -22.51 -16.12 -11.83
CA TRP A 99 -23.70 -16.40 -12.63
C TRP A 99 -23.38 -16.22 -14.12
N PRO A 100 -23.70 -17.23 -14.96
CA PRO A 100 -23.37 -17.19 -16.39
C PRO A 100 -24.42 -16.38 -17.16
N ASP A 101 -24.48 -15.06 -16.98
CA ASP A 101 -25.40 -14.16 -17.66
C ASP A 101 -24.65 -13.19 -18.58
N ASN A 102 -25.32 -12.76 -19.65
CA ASN A 102 -24.80 -11.70 -20.51
C ASN A 102 -25.80 -10.53 -20.50
N PRO A 103 -25.54 -9.50 -19.69
CA PRO A 103 -26.45 -8.38 -19.52
C PRO A 103 -26.41 -7.36 -20.67
N ALA A 104 -25.61 -7.54 -21.70
CA ALA A 104 -25.55 -6.63 -22.84
C ALA A 104 -26.91 -6.48 -23.53
N GLY A 105 -27.33 -5.25 -23.73
CA GLY A 105 -28.62 -4.91 -24.34
C GLY A 105 -29.81 -4.86 -23.37
N SER A 106 -29.60 -5.11 -22.07
CA SER A 106 -30.66 -5.13 -21.05
C SER A 106 -30.40 -4.10 -19.95
N GLY A 107 -31.45 -3.55 -19.36
CA GLY A 107 -31.37 -2.75 -18.14
C GLY A 107 -31.06 -3.63 -16.92
N ALA A 108 -30.57 -3.00 -15.84
CA ALA A 108 -30.24 -3.70 -14.61
C ALA A 108 -31.48 -4.35 -13.93
N GLU A 109 -32.66 -3.89 -14.23
CA GLU A 109 -33.94 -4.37 -13.69
C GLU A 109 -34.28 -5.84 -14.00
N VAL A 110 -33.73 -6.39 -15.09
CA VAL A 110 -33.97 -7.79 -15.49
C VAL A 110 -32.88 -8.74 -14.99
N MET A 111 -31.80 -8.22 -14.39
CA MET A 111 -30.68 -9.03 -13.93
C MET A 111 -30.99 -9.76 -12.63
N LYS A 112 -30.65 -11.04 -12.56
CA LYS A 112 -30.67 -11.81 -11.32
C LYS A 112 -29.67 -11.23 -10.32
N TYR A 113 -28.45 -10.95 -10.78
CA TYR A 113 -27.39 -10.30 -10.03
C TYR A 113 -26.87 -9.10 -10.81
N ARG A 114 -26.84 -7.95 -10.19
CA ARG A 114 -26.27 -6.73 -10.75
C ARG A 114 -24.82 -6.61 -10.31
N PHE A 115 -23.92 -6.43 -11.25
CA PHE A 115 -22.49 -6.23 -10.96
C PHE A 115 -22.06 -4.84 -11.40
N ASN A 116 -21.38 -4.12 -10.54
CA ASN A 116 -20.63 -2.94 -10.96
C ASN A 116 -19.45 -3.39 -11.83
N TRP A 117 -19.02 -2.59 -12.77
CA TRP A 117 -17.86 -2.92 -13.58
C TRP A 117 -16.57 -3.05 -12.77
N ASN A 118 -16.52 -2.39 -11.59
CA ASN A 118 -15.45 -2.49 -10.60
C ASN A 118 -15.97 -3.19 -9.33
N PHE A 119 -16.64 -4.34 -9.50
CA PHE A 119 -17.21 -5.06 -8.36
C PHE A 119 -16.13 -5.64 -7.44
N PRO A 120 -16.34 -5.63 -6.12
CA PRO A 120 -15.34 -6.07 -5.17
C PRO A 120 -15.14 -7.58 -5.17
N VAL A 121 -13.87 -8.00 -5.18
CA VAL A 121 -13.41 -9.39 -5.02
C VAL A 121 -12.33 -9.41 -3.97
N LYS A 122 -12.46 -10.25 -2.92
CA LYS A 122 -11.50 -10.25 -1.83
C LYS A 122 -11.46 -11.58 -1.07
N PHE A 123 -10.26 -12.09 -0.77
CA PHE A 123 -10.10 -13.21 0.14
C PHE A 123 -10.41 -12.82 1.58
N SER A 124 -10.96 -13.77 2.34
CA SER A 124 -11.05 -13.66 3.80
C SER A 124 -9.66 -13.61 4.41
N ILE A 125 -9.51 -12.78 5.43
CA ILE A 125 -8.26 -12.69 6.19
C ILE A 125 -8.17 -13.76 7.30
N HIS A 126 -9.27 -14.48 7.58
CA HIS A 126 -9.36 -15.53 8.60
C HIS A 126 -9.48 -16.94 8.02
N ASP A 127 -9.68 -17.07 6.70
CA ASP A 127 -9.82 -18.34 6.01
C ASP A 127 -9.33 -18.22 4.56
N GLU A 128 -8.13 -18.67 4.32
CA GLU A 128 -7.43 -18.59 3.03
C GLU A 128 -8.17 -19.33 1.88
N ASN A 129 -9.13 -20.20 2.18
CA ASN A 129 -9.94 -20.86 1.16
C ASN A 129 -11.16 -20.04 0.74
N LYS A 130 -11.52 -19.02 1.52
CA LYS A 130 -12.74 -18.26 1.33
C LYS A 130 -12.51 -17.01 0.51
N LEU A 131 -13.15 -16.94 -0.65
CA LEU A 131 -13.14 -15.77 -1.52
C LEU A 131 -14.55 -15.17 -1.57
N PHE A 132 -14.65 -13.86 -1.34
CA PHE A 132 -15.88 -13.09 -1.45
C PHE A 132 -15.93 -12.32 -2.77
N ALA A 133 -17.14 -12.15 -3.30
CA ALA A 133 -17.41 -11.26 -4.42
C ALA A 133 -18.78 -10.58 -4.27
N GLY A 134 -18.89 -9.33 -4.69
CA GLY A 134 -20.09 -8.51 -4.54
C GLY A 134 -20.83 -8.27 -5.85
N SER A 135 -22.11 -8.67 -5.90
CA SER A 135 -23.11 -8.11 -6.82
C SER A 135 -23.99 -7.12 -6.03
N ASN A 136 -25.28 -7.09 -6.20
CA ASN A 136 -26.21 -6.54 -5.19
C ASN A 136 -26.37 -7.47 -3.97
N PHE A 137 -25.80 -8.67 -4.03
CA PHE A 137 -25.65 -9.64 -2.95
C PHE A 137 -24.17 -9.88 -2.63
N LEU A 138 -23.88 -10.41 -1.45
CA LEU A 138 -22.56 -10.96 -1.15
C LEU A 138 -22.53 -12.45 -1.47
N HIS A 139 -21.55 -12.84 -2.28
CA HIS A 139 -21.27 -14.22 -2.67
C HIS A 139 -19.97 -14.70 -2.07
N MET A 140 -19.88 -16.01 -1.86
CA MET A 140 -18.72 -16.68 -1.29
C MET A 140 -18.45 -18.00 -2.01
N THR A 141 -17.18 -18.30 -2.27
CA THR A 141 -16.70 -19.62 -2.66
C THR A 141 -15.63 -20.12 -1.70
N THR A 142 -15.53 -21.44 -1.56
CA THR A 142 -14.47 -22.11 -0.78
C THR A 142 -13.74 -23.20 -1.60
N ASP A 143 -14.06 -23.30 -2.88
CA ASP A 143 -13.53 -24.32 -3.80
C ASP A 143 -12.84 -23.69 -5.04
N GLY A 144 -12.35 -22.46 -4.88
CA GLY A 144 -11.64 -21.76 -5.94
C GLY A 144 -12.53 -21.31 -7.09
N GLY A 145 -13.78 -21.00 -6.82
CA GLY A 145 -14.77 -20.50 -7.78
C GLY A 145 -15.42 -21.58 -8.63
N GLN A 146 -15.36 -22.85 -8.23
CA GLN A 146 -16.11 -23.93 -8.89
C GLN A 146 -17.60 -23.85 -8.57
N SER A 147 -17.91 -23.46 -7.34
CA SER A 147 -19.27 -23.15 -6.90
C SER A 147 -19.32 -21.88 -6.07
N TRP A 148 -20.49 -21.23 -6.04
CA TRP A 148 -20.72 -20.01 -5.30
C TRP A 148 -21.99 -20.11 -4.46
N LYS A 149 -21.91 -19.63 -3.23
CA LYS A 149 -23.04 -19.49 -2.31
C LYS A 149 -23.33 -18.01 -2.08
N THR A 150 -24.57 -17.59 -2.28
CA THR A 150 -25.06 -16.28 -1.84
C THR A 150 -25.28 -16.32 -0.33
N ILE A 151 -24.65 -15.40 0.40
CA ILE A 151 -24.65 -15.35 1.87
C ILE A 151 -25.27 -14.07 2.43
N SER A 152 -26.07 -13.36 1.62
CA SER A 152 -26.81 -12.18 2.06
C SER A 152 -28.15 -12.06 1.34
N PRO A 153 -29.10 -11.25 1.84
CA PRO A 153 -30.16 -10.68 1.02
C PRO A 153 -29.61 -9.63 0.04
N ASP A 154 -30.47 -8.98 -0.77
CA ASP A 154 -30.08 -7.77 -1.52
C ASP A 154 -29.70 -6.66 -0.50
N LEU A 155 -28.47 -6.19 -0.55
CA LEU A 155 -27.90 -5.23 0.40
C LEU A 155 -27.84 -3.80 -0.19
N THR A 156 -28.60 -3.56 -1.25
CA THR A 156 -28.70 -2.28 -1.95
C THR A 156 -30.07 -1.66 -1.76
N ARG A 157 -30.25 -0.40 -2.19
CA ARG A 157 -31.60 0.21 -2.22
C ARG A 157 -32.47 -0.37 -3.33
N GLY A 158 -31.86 -0.70 -4.46
CA GLY A 158 -32.55 -1.26 -5.60
C GLY A 158 -33.76 -0.42 -6.08
N LEU A 159 -33.63 0.91 -6.03
CA LEU A 159 -34.74 1.82 -6.36
C LEU A 159 -35.13 1.59 -7.84
N PRO A 160 -36.41 1.27 -8.15
CA PRO A 160 -36.83 0.93 -9.50
C PRO A 160 -36.45 1.97 -10.55
N GLU A 161 -36.47 3.25 -10.18
CA GLU A 161 -36.13 4.37 -11.06
C GLU A 161 -34.63 4.41 -11.41
N THR A 162 -33.75 3.79 -10.60
CA THR A 162 -32.30 3.83 -10.78
C THR A 162 -31.72 2.61 -11.49
N ILE A 163 -32.51 1.55 -11.66
CA ILE A 163 -32.08 0.30 -12.28
C ILE A 163 -32.73 0.03 -13.65
N LYS A 164 -33.58 0.94 -14.12
CA LYS A 164 -34.18 0.87 -15.45
C LYS A 164 -33.13 0.96 -16.53
N SER A 165 -33.53 0.53 -17.73
CA SER A 165 -32.77 0.73 -18.95
C SER A 165 -32.36 2.19 -19.11
N SER A 166 -31.09 2.47 -19.33
CA SER A 166 -30.55 3.83 -19.50
C SER A 166 -30.48 4.25 -20.96
N GLY A 167 -30.36 5.56 -21.21
CA GLY A 167 -30.38 6.13 -22.56
C GLY A 167 -31.77 6.33 -23.12
N GLY A 168 -31.87 6.65 -24.43
CA GLY A 168 -33.13 6.93 -25.12
C GLY A 168 -33.38 8.44 -25.30
N PRO A 169 -34.43 8.83 -26.01
CA PRO A 169 -35.40 7.98 -26.70
C PRO A 169 -34.89 7.39 -28.03
N ILE A 170 -33.74 7.86 -28.56
CA ILE A 170 -33.24 7.40 -29.86
C ILE A 170 -32.52 6.05 -29.73
N THR A 171 -31.57 5.96 -28.78
CA THR A 171 -30.79 4.75 -28.49
C THR A 171 -30.78 4.45 -27.01
N GLN A 172 -30.77 3.18 -26.64
CA GLN A 172 -30.53 2.72 -25.27
C GLN A 172 -29.03 2.58 -25.02
N ASP A 173 -28.61 2.95 -23.81
CA ASP A 173 -27.23 2.77 -23.35
C ASP A 173 -27.17 1.59 -22.37
N ASN A 174 -27.27 0.38 -22.92
CA ASN A 174 -27.31 -0.87 -22.16
C ASN A 174 -26.08 -1.73 -22.50
N THR A 175 -24.89 -1.22 -22.22
CA THR A 175 -23.63 -1.95 -22.45
C THR A 175 -23.45 -3.11 -21.46
N GLY A 176 -24.12 -3.08 -20.32
CA GLY A 176 -23.96 -4.02 -19.21
C GLY A 176 -22.68 -3.80 -18.40
N ALA A 177 -22.01 -2.68 -18.60
CA ALA A 177 -20.78 -2.34 -17.87
C ALA A 177 -21.07 -1.59 -16.56
N GLU A 178 -21.93 -0.59 -16.58
CA GLU A 178 -22.11 0.39 -15.51
C GLU A 178 -23.48 0.27 -14.83
N PHE A 179 -23.79 -0.89 -14.30
CA PHE A 179 -25.01 -1.06 -13.50
C PHE A 179 -24.90 -0.35 -12.15
N TYR A 180 -26.01 0.17 -11.68
CA TYR A 180 -26.17 0.83 -10.39
C TYR A 180 -26.90 -0.07 -9.39
N SER A 181 -26.85 0.27 -8.11
CA SER A 181 -27.35 -0.52 -6.98
C SER A 181 -26.62 -1.86 -6.82
N ASN A 182 -25.31 -1.75 -6.58
CA ASN A 182 -24.40 -2.87 -6.39
C ASN A 182 -23.55 -2.67 -5.13
N LEU A 183 -22.97 -3.76 -4.62
CA LEU A 183 -21.92 -3.68 -3.63
C LEU A 183 -20.64 -3.13 -4.28
N PHE A 184 -20.02 -2.18 -3.60
CA PHE A 184 -18.81 -1.49 -4.06
C PHE A 184 -17.64 -1.58 -3.09
N ALA A 185 -17.91 -1.90 -1.83
CA ALA A 185 -16.92 -2.15 -0.80
C ALA A 185 -17.25 -3.40 0.00
N ILE A 186 -16.25 -4.25 0.22
CA ILE A 186 -16.31 -5.41 1.11
C ILE A 186 -15.05 -5.40 1.96
N ASN A 187 -15.18 -5.57 3.29
CA ASN A 187 -14.03 -5.80 4.15
C ASN A 187 -14.41 -6.61 5.39
N GLU A 188 -13.59 -7.61 5.72
CA GLU A 188 -13.71 -8.38 6.95
C GLU A 188 -12.90 -7.72 8.06
N SER A 189 -13.39 -7.76 9.31
CA SER A 189 -12.66 -7.25 10.45
C SER A 189 -11.35 -8.03 10.64
N PRO A 190 -10.18 -7.38 10.80
CA PRO A 190 -8.92 -8.09 10.99
C PRO A 190 -8.81 -8.80 12.36
N ILE A 191 -9.63 -8.42 13.33
CA ILE A 191 -9.55 -8.91 14.70
C ILE A 191 -10.81 -9.68 15.17
N GLU A 192 -11.83 -9.77 14.30
CA GLU A 192 -13.08 -10.45 14.63
C GLU A 192 -13.53 -11.30 13.44
N LYS A 193 -13.25 -12.62 13.54
CA LYS A 193 -13.69 -13.58 12.52
C LYS A 193 -15.21 -13.56 12.37
N GLY A 194 -15.68 -13.47 11.11
CA GLY A 194 -17.10 -13.45 10.79
C GLY A 194 -17.78 -12.09 10.88
N VAL A 195 -17.04 -11.03 11.22
CA VAL A 195 -17.51 -9.65 11.11
C VAL A 195 -17.16 -9.12 9.73
N ILE A 196 -18.16 -8.97 8.87
CA ILE A 196 -18.00 -8.52 7.48
C ILE A 196 -18.81 -7.24 7.27
N TRP A 197 -18.16 -6.23 6.71
CA TRP A 197 -18.77 -4.96 6.35
C TRP A 197 -18.92 -4.87 4.84
N VAL A 198 -20.04 -4.39 4.37
CA VAL A 198 -20.30 -4.12 2.96
C VAL A 198 -20.90 -2.73 2.76
N GLY A 199 -20.52 -2.09 1.65
CA GLY A 199 -21.05 -0.81 1.23
C GLY A 199 -21.51 -0.85 -0.21
N SER A 200 -22.65 -0.22 -0.52
CA SER A 200 -23.20 -0.15 -1.86
C SER A 200 -22.89 1.19 -2.55
N ASP A 201 -22.93 1.19 -3.87
CA ASP A 201 -22.78 2.40 -4.68
C ASP A 201 -24.00 3.34 -4.59
N ASP A 202 -25.14 2.86 -4.09
CA ASP A 202 -26.36 3.61 -3.81
C ASP A 202 -26.53 4.00 -2.34
N GLY A 203 -25.46 3.86 -1.52
CA GLY A 203 -25.29 4.51 -0.24
C GLY A 203 -25.79 3.74 0.98
N LEU A 204 -25.87 2.43 0.95
CA LEU A 204 -26.13 1.60 2.12
C LEU A 204 -24.85 1.01 2.69
N ILE A 205 -24.79 0.90 4.02
CA ILE A 205 -23.78 0.16 4.74
C ILE A 205 -24.46 -0.94 5.55
N HIS A 206 -23.99 -2.17 5.38
CA HIS A 206 -24.46 -3.30 6.17
C HIS A 206 -23.28 -3.98 6.88
N VAL A 207 -23.58 -4.59 8.00
CA VAL A 207 -22.64 -5.42 8.76
C VAL A 207 -23.29 -6.73 9.16
N THR A 208 -22.54 -7.81 9.05
CA THR A 208 -22.82 -9.09 9.69
C THR A 208 -21.80 -9.35 10.80
N THR A 209 -22.18 -10.06 11.86
CA THR A 209 -21.28 -10.50 12.93
C THR A 209 -21.29 -12.02 13.11
N ASP A 210 -21.89 -12.75 12.17
CA ASP A 210 -22.15 -14.18 12.21
C ASP A 210 -21.87 -14.88 10.85
N ASN A 211 -20.85 -14.41 10.13
CA ASN A 211 -20.44 -14.92 8.79
C ASN A 211 -21.51 -14.81 7.70
N GLY A 212 -22.44 -13.87 7.80
CA GLY A 212 -23.46 -13.63 6.79
C GLY A 212 -24.80 -14.33 7.05
N GLU A 213 -25.01 -14.93 8.23
CA GLU A 213 -26.31 -15.50 8.60
C GLU A 213 -27.35 -14.39 8.80
N THR A 214 -26.96 -13.30 9.46
CA THR A 214 -27.80 -12.11 9.61
C THR A 214 -27.07 -10.83 9.19
N TRP A 215 -27.84 -9.87 8.65
CA TRP A 215 -27.32 -8.59 8.18
C TRP A 215 -28.06 -7.44 8.80
N LYS A 216 -27.33 -6.42 9.26
CA LYS A 216 -27.89 -5.20 9.83
C LYS A 216 -27.54 -4.02 8.94
N ASN A 217 -28.57 -3.25 8.55
CA ASN A 217 -28.35 -1.95 7.93
C ASN A 217 -27.89 -0.97 9.01
N VAL A 218 -26.71 -0.42 8.81
CA VAL A 218 -26.05 0.50 9.74
C VAL A 218 -25.64 1.80 9.06
N THR A 219 -26.32 2.16 7.97
CA THR A 219 -26.06 3.37 7.20
C THR A 219 -26.13 4.62 8.08
N PRO A 220 -25.19 5.57 7.95
CA PRO A 220 -25.26 6.85 8.66
C PRO A 220 -26.59 7.57 8.39
N PRO A 221 -27.16 8.27 9.38
CA PRO A 221 -28.44 8.95 9.21
C PRO A 221 -28.35 10.08 8.16
N PRO A 222 -29.48 10.49 7.56
CA PRO A 222 -29.51 11.54 6.52
C PRO A 222 -28.97 12.91 6.97
N THR A 223 -28.87 13.13 8.26
CA THR A 223 -28.24 14.33 8.85
C THR A 223 -26.71 14.35 8.70
N LEU A 224 -26.11 13.20 8.49
CA LEU A 224 -24.66 13.03 8.33
C LEU A 224 -24.26 12.65 6.91
N SER A 225 -25.13 11.96 6.17
CA SER A 225 -24.80 11.39 4.86
C SER A 225 -25.92 11.65 3.85
N PRO A 226 -25.61 12.14 2.63
CA PRO A 226 -26.57 12.15 1.53
C PRO A 226 -27.16 10.76 1.26
N LYS A 227 -28.44 10.70 0.81
CA LYS A 227 -29.16 9.44 0.61
C LYS A 227 -28.45 8.46 -0.33
N LEU A 228 -27.85 8.96 -1.41
CA LEU A 228 -27.19 8.16 -2.45
C LEU A 228 -25.66 8.34 -2.44
N ASN A 229 -25.08 8.49 -1.27
CA ASN A 229 -23.65 8.70 -1.06
C ASN A 229 -22.90 7.39 -1.29
N MET A 230 -22.25 7.24 -2.43
CA MET A 230 -21.53 6.02 -2.82
C MET A 230 -20.47 5.63 -1.79
N ILE A 231 -20.53 4.41 -1.28
CA ILE A 231 -19.57 3.88 -0.31
C ILE A 231 -18.36 3.32 -1.03
N ASN A 232 -17.31 4.12 -1.14
CA ASN A 232 -16.09 3.75 -1.88
C ASN A 232 -15.24 2.71 -1.16
N CYS A 233 -15.16 2.82 0.17
CA CYS A 233 -14.22 2.05 0.97
C CYS A 233 -14.74 1.94 2.41
N ILE A 234 -14.58 0.77 3.00
CA ILE A 234 -14.78 0.51 4.42
C ILE A 234 -13.50 -0.13 4.95
N ASP A 235 -12.97 0.38 6.06
CA ASP A 235 -11.75 -0.12 6.68
C ASP A 235 -11.99 -0.41 8.17
N PRO A 236 -12.28 -1.67 8.55
CA PRO A 236 -12.40 -2.06 9.94
C PRO A 236 -11.07 -1.92 10.68
N SER A 237 -11.13 -1.38 11.90
CA SER A 237 -9.94 -1.14 12.70
C SER A 237 -9.18 -2.43 13.04
N PRO A 238 -7.84 -2.45 12.92
CA PRO A 238 -7.03 -3.56 13.38
C PRO A 238 -6.79 -3.55 14.90
N PHE A 239 -7.28 -2.54 15.62
CA PHE A 239 -7.03 -2.37 17.06
C PHE A 239 -8.27 -2.53 17.92
N LYS A 240 -9.43 -2.11 17.41
CA LYS A 240 -10.67 -2.03 18.21
C LYS A 240 -11.84 -2.74 17.54
N LYS A 241 -12.47 -3.63 18.28
CA LYS A 241 -13.72 -4.30 17.86
C LYS A 241 -14.83 -3.30 17.61
N GLY A 242 -15.66 -3.59 16.60
CA GLY A 242 -16.79 -2.77 16.24
C GLY A 242 -16.43 -1.39 15.67
N THR A 243 -15.15 -1.06 15.54
CA THR A 243 -14.67 0.20 14.94
C THR A 243 -14.43 0.02 13.45
N ALA A 244 -14.94 0.97 12.66
CA ALA A 244 -14.69 1.03 11.22
C ALA A 244 -14.65 2.47 10.73
N TYR A 245 -13.86 2.68 9.68
CA TYR A 245 -13.72 3.93 8.95
C TYR A 245 -14.31 3.76 7.55
N VAL A 246 -15.00 4.79 7.06
CA VAL A 246 -15.67 4.75 5.75
C VAL A 246 -15.32 5.98 4.95
N ALA A 247 -14.97 5.80 3.68
CA ALA A 247 -14.92 6.87 2.70
C ALA A 247 -16.09 6.75 1.73
N ALA A 248 -16.83 7.84 1.58
CA ALA A 248 -17.98 7.91 0.69
C ALA A 248 -17.95 9.18 -0.17
N THR A 249 -18.71 9.22 -1.27
CA THR A 249 -18.72 10.34 -2.21
C THR A 249 -20.06 10.54 -2.90
N SER A 250 -20.44 11.79 -3.11
CA SER A 250 -21.65 12.21 -3.82
C SER A 250 -21.37 13.07 -5.05
N TYR A 251 -20.17 13.05 -5.61
CA TYR A 251 -19.78 13.91 -6.73
C TYR A 251 -20.67 13.75 -7.97
N LYS A 252 -21.23 12.54 -8.20
CA LYS A 252 -22.16 12.27 -9.30
C LYS A 252 -23.47 13.06 -9.18
N PHE A 253 -23.77 13.60 -8.01
CA PHE A 253 -24.94 14.43 -7.71
C PHE A 253 -24.56 15.92 -7.51
N GLY A 254 -23.34 16.33 -7.90
CA GLY A 254 -22.86 17.70 -7.75
C GLY A 254 -22.43 18.09 -6.34
N ASP A 255 -22.34 17.13 -5.41
CA ASP A 255 -21.84 17.36 -4.06
C ASP A 255 -20.39 16.90 -3.94
N TYR A 256 -19.48 17.85 -3.83
CA TYR A 256 -18.03 17.63 -3.81
C TYR A 256 -17.43 17.62 -2.41
N LYS A 257 -18.24 17.59 -1.35
CA LYS A 257 -17.75 17.56 0.02
C LYS A 257 -17.06 16.24 0.35
N PRO A 258 -16.04 16.26 1.24
CA PRO A 258 -15.47 15.04 1.77
C PRO A 258 -16.46 14.37 2.74
N TYR A 259 -16.61 13.06 2.59
CA TYR A 259 -17.40 12.23 3.49
C TYR A 259 -16.53 11.10 4.03
N LEU A 260 -15.94 11.32 5.20
CA LEU A 260 -15.24 10.32 5.98
C LEU A 260 -15.99 10.08 7.28
N TYR A 261 -16.36 8.84 7.54
CA TYR A 261 -17.11 8.47 8.73
C TYR A 261 -16.33 7.53 9.60
N LYS A 262 -16.61 7.58 10.90
CA LYS A 262 -16.13 6.63 11.90
C LYS A 262 -17.27 6.13 12.76
N THR A 263 -17.27 4.84 13.05
CA THR A 263 -18.07 4.19 14.08
C THR A 263 -17.18 3.46 15.08
N ASN A 264 -17.65 3.26 16.32
CA ASN A 264 -16.99 2.46 17.34
C ASN A 264 -17.89 1.35 17.91
N ASP A 265 -19.05 1.12 17.32
CA ASP A 265 -20.12 0.30 17.90
C ASP A 265 -20.89 -0.49 16.83
N TYR A 266 -20.17 -0.98 15.82
CA TYR A 266 -20.72 -1.73 14.68
C TYR A 266 -21.74 -0.93 13.88
N GLY A 267 -21.54 0.40 13.76
CA GLY A 267 -22.37 1.28 12.97
C GLY A 267 -23.70 1.71 13.63
N LYS A 268 -23.89 1.49 14.93
CA LYS A 268 -25.04 2.03 15.66
C LYS A 268 -25.00 3.55 15.73
N THR A 269 -23.81 4.11 15.89
CA THR A 269 -23.54 5.54 15.85
C THR A 269 -22.40 5.87 14.90
N TRP A 270 -22.45 7.05 14.28
CA TRP A 270 -21.46 7.53 13.33
C TRP A 270 -21.02 8.95 13.66
N SER A 271 -19.77 9.25 13.39
CA SER A 271 -19.21 10.59 13.44
C SER A 271 -18.60 10.95 12.07
N LEU A 272 -18.83 12.17 11.60
CA LEU A 272 -18.14 12.73 10.45
C LEU A 272 -16.75 13.21 10.91
N ILE A 273 -15.69 12.74 10.22
CA ILE A 273 -14.30 12.96 10.61
C ILE A 273 -13.50 13.65 9.49
N THR A 274 -13.91 14.84 9.05
CA THR A 274 -13.35 15.54 7.87
C THR A 274 -12.63 16.85 8.21
N LYS A 275 -12.49 17.21 9.49
CA LYS A 275 -11.88 18.48 9.91
C LYS A 275 -10.44 18.61 9.40
N GLY A 276 -10.17 19.62 8.56
CA GLY A 276 -8.85 19.87 7.96
C GLY A 276 -8.76 19.45 6.48
N ILE A 277 -9.77 18.73 5.95
CA ILE A 277 -9.89 18.47 4.51
C ILE A 277 -10.75 19.59 3.89
N PRO A 278 -10.33 20.23 2.80
CA PRO A 278 -11.14 21.26 2.12
C PRO A 278 -12.50 20.74 1.65
N GLU A 279 -13.53 21.58 1.68
CA GLU A 279 -14.92 21.18 1.36
C GLU A 279 -15.14 20.70 -0.08
N ASN A 280 -14.24 21.01 -1.00
CA ASN A 280 -14.31 20.58 -2.39
C ASN A 280 -13.38 19.39 -2.71
N TYR A 281 -12.80 18.74 -1.69
CA TYR A 281 -11.92 17.58 -1.81
C TYR A 281 -12.67 16.29 -1.44
N TYR A 282 -13.59 15.85 -2.31
CA TYR A 282 -14.37 14.66 -2.02
C TYR A 282 -13.48 13.41 -1.84
N SER A 283 -13.85 12.60 -0.83
CA SER A 283 -13.07 11.46 -0.39
C SER A 283 -13.22 10.26 -1.32
N ARG A 284 -12.13 9.50 -1.48
CA ARG A 284 -12.06 8.29 -2.29
C ARG A 284 -11.70 7.06 -1.48
N ALA A 285 -10.74 7.17 -0.59
CA ALA A 285 -10.23 6.05 0.21
C ALA A 285 -9.90 6.50 1.64
N ILE A 286 -9.96 5.56 2.57
CA ILE A 286 -9.46 5.71 3.93
C ILE A 286 -8.83 4.39 4.36
N ARG A 287 -7.68 4.46 5.04
CA ARG A 287 -7.02 3.31 5.65
C ARG A 287 -6.51 3.66 7.03
N SER A 288 -6.70 2.75 7.96
CA SER A 288 -6.00 2.78 9.25
C SER A 288 -4.62 2.15 9.11
N ASP A 289 -3.67 2.72 9.82
CA ASP A 289 -2.35 2.11 9.99
C ASP A 289 -2.48 0.79 10.75
N LYS A 290 -1.54 -0.14 10.53
CA LYS A 290 -1.56 -1.47 11.16
C LYS A 290 -0.68 -1.57 12.40
N VAL A 291 0.19 -0.58 12.63
CA VAL A 291 1.17 -0.55 13.72
C VAL A 291 0.79 0.51 14.76
N ARG A 292 0.34 1.69 14.31
CA ARG A 292 0.01 2.82 15.19
C ARG A 292 -1.48 3.07 15.22
N GLU A 293 -2.10 2.84 16.38
CA GLU A 293 -3.51 3.17 16.61
C GLU A 293 -3.75 4.68 16.46
N GLY A 294 -4.83 5.04 15.74
CA GLY A 294 -5.21 6.43 15.50
C GLY A 294 -4.45 7.13 14.37
N LEU A 295 -3.48 6.48 13.76
CA LEU A 295 -2.86 6.94 12.52
C LEU A 295 -3.71 6.49 11.33
N LEU A 296 -4.22 7.47 10.56
CA LEU A 296 -5.09 7.24 9.42
C LEU A 296 -4.57 7.95 8.17
N TYR A 297 -4.81 7.35 7.01
CA TYR A 297 -4.52 7.90 5.69
C TYR A 297 -5.80 8.07 4.90
N ALA A 298 -6.00 9.22 4.26
CA ALA A 298 -7.14 9.47 3.39
C ALA A 298 -6.72 9.90 2.00
N GLY A 299 -7.30 9.26 0.99
CA GLY A 299 -7.21 9.64 -0.40
C GLY A 299 -8.43 10.45 -0.81
N THR A 300 -8.19 11.56 -1.50
CA THR A 300 -9.22 12.43 -2.07
C THR A 300 -9.05 12.56 -3.58
N GLU A 301 -9.94 13.27 -4.25
CA GLU A 301 -9.77 13.59 -5.66
C GLU A 301 -8.53 14.46 -5.93
N TRP A 302 -8.06 15.23 -4.96
CA TRP A 302 -6.99 16.21 -5.13
C TRP A 302 -5.76 15.94 -4.25
N GLY A 303 -5.53 14.68 -3.87
CA GLY A 303 -4.35 14.29 -3.12
C GLY A 303 -4.63 13.57 -1.81
N MET A 304 -3.63 13.52 -0.95
CA MET A 304 -3.63 12.73 0.28
C MET A 304 -3.64 13.59 1.53
N PHE A 305 -4.23 13.01 2.59
CA PHE A 305 -4.27 13.56 3.94
C PHE A 305 -3.88 12.49 4.96
N ILE A 306 -3.34 12.95 6.10
CA ILE A 306 -2.94 12.11 7.23
C ILE A 306 -3.56 12.64 8.52
N SER A 307 -3.96 11.75 9.40
CA SER A 307 -4.41 12.04 10.75
C SER A 307 -3.62 11.23 11.75
N PHE A 308 -3.15 11.85 12.84
CA PHE A 308 -2.47 11.21 13.96
C PHE A 308 -3.35 11.09 15.21
N ASP A 309 -4.60 11.53 15.13
CA ASP A 309 -5.53 11.67 16.24
C ASP A 309 -6.88 10.99 15.98
N ASP A 310 -6.83 9.89 15.23
CA ASP A 310 -8.00 9.03 14.97
C ASP A 310 -9.11 9.76 14.19
N GLY A 311 -8.70 10.61 13.23
CA GLY A 311 -9.58 11.35 12.34
C GLY A 311 -10.15 12.65 12.93
N LYS A 312 -9.75 13.05 14.15
CA LYS A 312 -10.22 14.31 14.73
C LYS A 312 -9.72 15.53 13.96
N SER A 313 -8.53 15.42 13.37
CA SER A 313 -7.98 16.43 12.46
C SER A 313 -7.12 15.81 11.37
N TRP A 314 -7.12 16.43 10.18
CA TRP A 314 -6.36 16.00 9.02
C TRP A 314 -5.37 17.08 8.59
N LYS A 315 -4.22 16.64 8.11
CA LYS A 315 -3.19 17.49 7.51
C LYS A 315 -2.90 17.00 6.10
N PRO A 316 -2.55 17.90 5.14
CA PRO A 316 -2.08 17.48 3.83
C PRO A 316 -0.87 16.55 3.95
N PHE A 317 -0.85 15.48 3.16
CA PHE A 317 0.23 14.49 3.13
C PHE A 317 0.61 14.18 1.69
N GLN A 318 1.06 15.18 0.98
CA GLN A 318 1.35 15.10 -0.46
C GLN A 318 2.79 14.70 -0.75
N LEU A 319 3.75 15.06 0.12
CA LEU A 319 5.19 14.86 -0.11
C LEU A 319 5.58 15.26 -1.56
N ASN A 320 6.17 14.33 -2.31
CA ASN A 320 6.52 14.52 -3.73
C ASN A 320 5.50 13.91 -4.70
N LEU A 321 4.37 13.37 -4.20
CA LEU A 321 3.29 12.87 -5.02
C LEU A 321 2.63 14.03 -5.78
N PRO A 322 2.49 13.98 -7.12
CA PRO A 322 1.75 15.00 -7.87
C PRO A 322 0.30 15.08 -7.42
N ILE A 323 -0.33 16.25 -7.55
CA ILE A 323 -1.77 16.38 -7.31
C ILE A 323 -2.51 15.51 -8.31
N THR A 324 -3.24 14.52 -7.81
CA THR A 324 -3.98 13.54 -8.60
C THR A 324 -5.07 12.91 -7.73
N SER A 325 -6.05 12.28 -8.36
CA SER A 325 -7.08 11.50 -7.66
C SER A 325 -6.45 10.24 -7.05
N ILE A 326 -6.59 10.06 -5.74
CA ILE A 326 -6.12 8.89 -5.00
C ILE A 326 -7.29 7.92 -4.86
N ARG A 327 -7.37 6.95 -5.74
CA ARG A 327 -8.52 6.05 -5.86
C ARG A 327 -8.58 4.98 -4.79
N ASP A 328 -7.42 4.47 -4.41
CA ASP A 328 -7.31 3.49 -3.33
C ASP A 328 -5.96 3.59 -2.63
N LEU A 329 -5.91 3.09 -1.41
CA LEU A 329 -4.73 3.03 -0.55
C LEU A 329 -4.58 1.62 -0.01
N HIS A 330 -3.36 1.16 0.16
CA HIS A 330 -3.06 -0.11 0.78
C HIS A 330 -1.87 0.01 1.72
N VAL A 331 -2.03 -0.44 2.96
CA VAL A 331 -0.94 -0.52 3.94
C VAL A 331 -0.46 -1.96 3.97
N ARG A 332 0.79 -2.18 3.58
CA ARG A 332 1.43 -3.48 3.58
C ARG A 332 2.74 -3.43 4.37
N ASP A 333 2.84 -4.28 5.40
CA ASP A 333 3.98 -4.27 6.31
C ASP A 333 4.28 -2.84 6.83
N ASN A 334 5.40 -2.26 6.47
CA ASN A 334 5.79 -0.89 6.80
C ASN A 334 5.70 0.08 5.60
N ASP A 335 4.89 -0.27 4.58
CA ASP A 335 4.74 0.49 3.36
C ASP A 335 3.32 1.02 3.18
N LEU A 336 3.19 2.20 2.55
CA LEU A 336 1.91 2.78 2.10
C LEU A 336 1.90 2.91 0.59
N ILE A 337 0.95 2.25 -0.06
CA ILE A 337 0.80 2.24 -1.52
C ILE A 337 -0.45 3.01 -1.91
N ALA A 338 -0.33 3.88 -2.90
CA ALA A 338 -1.43 4.66 -3.47
C ALA A 338 -1.67 4.27 -4.94
N ALA A 339 -2.91 3.89 -5.25
CA ALA A 339 -3.41 3.78 -6.62
C ALA A 339 -3.98 5.13 -7.06
N THR A 340 -3.44 5.68 -8.16
CA THR A 340 -3.85 7.00 -8.64
C THR A 340 -4.57 6.92 -9.98
N HIS A 341 -5.45 7.89 -10.22
CA HIS A 341 -6.03 8.10 -11.53
C HIS A 341 -5.20 9.09 -12.33
N GLY A 342 -4.24 8.58 -13.09
CA GLY A 342 -3.44 9.35 -14.04
C GLY A 342 -1.97 9.54 -13.67
N ARG A 343 -1.50 9.00 -12.54
CA ARG A 343 -0.08 9.07 -12.13
C ARG A 343 0.48 7.73 -11.66
N SER A 344 -0.11 6.61 -12.09
CA SER A 344 0.37 5.26 -11.78
C SER A 344 0.28 4.92 -10.28
N PHE A 345 1.08 3.95 -9.82
CA PHE A 345 1.26 3.64 -8.40
C PHE A 345 2.34 4.52 -7.78
N TRP A 346 2.11 4.88 -6.52
CA TRP A 346 3.10 5.55 -5.67
C TRP A 346 3.24 4.81 -4.37
N MET A 347 4.45 4.81 -3.82
CA MET A 347 4.72 4.09 -2.57
C MET A 347 5.63 4.90 -1.65
N ILE A 348 5.38 4.79 -0.36
CA ILE A 348 6.30 5.16 0.71
C ILE A 348 6.82 3.84 1.27
N ASP A 349 8.12 3.60 1.12
CA ASP A 349 8.77 2.33 1.46
C ASP A 349 9.06 2.15 2.95
N ASP A 350 8.83 3.15 3.79
CA ASP A 350 9.14 3.08 5.20
C ASP A 350 8.31 4.08 6.01
N LEU A 351 7.33 3.56 6.75
CA LEU A 351 6.46 4.33 7.63
C LEU A 351 7.03 4.49 9.05
N THR A 352 8.22 3.96 9.32
CA THR A 352 8.85 3.98 10.66
C THR A 352 8.79 5.36 11.35
N PRO A 353 9.12 6.48 10.68
CA PRO A 353 8.98 7.78 11.31
C PRO A 353 7.54 8.12 11.71
N LEU A 354 6.56 7.77 10.88
CA LEU A 354 5.15 8.07 11.16
C LEU A 354 4.61 7.25 12.34
N HIS A 355 5.12 6.04 12.52
CA HIS A 355 4.76 5.19 13.66
C HIS A 355 5.27 5.76 14.99
N GLN A 356 6.41 6.47 14.98
CA GLN A 356 7.14 6.91 16.18
C GLN A 356 7.09 8.42 16.44
N ILE A 357 6.59 9.23 15.49
CA ILE A 357 6.41 10.67 15.73
C ILE A 357 5.44 10.89 16.88
N GLU A 358 5.94 11.45 17.98
CA GLU A 358 5.15 11.87 19.12
C GLU A 358 4.76 13.36 19.01
N ASN A 359 3.70 13.75 19.72
CA ASN A 359 3.24 15.14 19.73
C ASN A 359 4.27 16.12 20.30
N ASN A 360 5.22 15.62 21.08
CA ASN A 360 6.29 16.39 21.72
C ASN A 360 7.63 16.35 20.97
N LEU A 361 7.72 15.72 19.77
CA LEU A 361 8.97 15.66 19.00
C LEU A 361 9.59 17.06 18.81
N ASN A 362 8.76 18.07 18.58
CA ASN A 362 9.21 19.44 18.43
C ASN A 362 9.85 20.05 19.70
N SER A 363 9.68 19.44 20.87
CA SER A 363 10.34 19.85 22.12
C SER A 363 11.71 19.21 22.32
N GLN A 364 12.01 18.14 21.57
CA GLN A 364 13.30 17.45 21.63
C GLN A 364 14.31 18.13 20.70
N SER A 365 15.56 18.22 21.13
CA SER A 365 16.65 18.78 20.32
C SER A 365 17.04 17.83 19.19
N PHE A 366 17.03 16.53 19.48
CA PHE A 366 17.33 15.47 18.52
C PHE A 366 16.61 14.18 18.93
N PHE A 367 16.45 13.27 17.99
CA PHE A 367 15.79 11.98 18.20
C PHE A 367 16.30 10.93 17.21
N LEU A 368 16.54 9.70 17.66
CA LEU A 368 16.84 8.55 16.82
C LEU A 368 15.63 7.62 16.79
N TYR A 369 15.01 7.47 15.62
CA TYR A 369 13.94 6.50 15.45
C TYR A 369 14.50 5.09 15.57
N LYS A 370 13.76 4.19 16.22
CA LYS A 370 14.09 2.78 16.21
C LYS A 370 13.96 2.27 14.77
N PRO A 371 15.04 1.79 14.13
CA PRO A 371 14.96 1.31 12.75
C PRO A 371 14.03 0.11 12.62
N ASP A 372 13.38 -0.03 11.47
CA ASP A 372 12.77 -1.30 11.11
C ASP A 372 13.86 -2.34 10.81
N LYS A 373 13.46 -3.61 10.74
CA LYS A 373 14.38 -4.68 10.35
C LYS A 373 14.87 -4.48 8.92
N ALA A 374 16.11 -4.75 8.67
CA ALA A 374 16.71 -4.75 7.35
C ALA A 374 16.89 -6.20 6.83
N PHE A 375 16.67 -6.41 5.54
CA PHE A 375 16.91 -7.70 4.92
C PHE A 375 18.26 -7.69 4.17
N ARG A 376 19.08 -8.71 4.39
CA ARG A 376 20.33 -8.91 3.65
C ARG A 376 20.03 -9.47 2.25
N VAL A 377 19.47 -8.63 1.39
CA VAL A 377 19.17 -8.96 0.00
C VAL A 377 20.32 -8.57 -0.92
N GLU A 378 20.46 -9.28 -2.04
CA GLU A 378 21.33 -8.88 -3.15
C GLU A 378 20.48 -8.15 -4.19
N GLN A 379 21.01 -7.04 -4.68
CA GLN A 379 20.41 -6.21 -5.72
C GLN A 379 21.53 -5.58 -6.53
N SER A 380 21.32 -5.39 -7.82
CA SER A 380 22.28 -4.66 -8.65
C SER A 380 22.35 -3.19 -8.20
N GLU A 381 23.57 -2.70 -8.04
CA GLU A 381 23.85 -1.29 -7.73
C GLU A 381 24.17 -0.49 -9.02
N GLU A 382 24.21 -1.15 -10.18
CA GLU A 382 24.49 -0.47 -11.44
C GLU A 382 23.30 0.35 -11.86
N ASP A 383 23.42 1.67 -11.77
CA ASP A 383 22.51 2.60 -12.42
C ASP A 383 22.74 2.52 -13.94
N ASP A 384 21.80 1.94 -14.66
CA ASP A 384 21.76 2.04 -16.12
C ASP A 384 21.24 3.44 -16.49
N GLU A 385 22.10 4.45 -16.32
CA GLU A 385 21.80 5.84 -16.68
C GLU A 385 21.48 6.03 -18.16
N THR A 386 21.68 5.01 -19.00
CA THR A 386 21.50 5.11 -20.45
C THR A 386 20.06 4.94 -20.89
N ASN A 387 19.18 4.43 -20.05
CA ASN A 387 17.77 4.26 -20.37
C ASN A 387 16.92 5.41 -19.79
N LEU A 388 16.59 6.38 -20.63
CA LEU A 388 15.61 7.45 -20.41
C LEU A 388 14.18 6.94 -20.14
N LYS A 389 14.00 5.66 -19.91
CA LYS A 389 12.71 5.06 -19.56
C LYS A 389 12.39 5.38 -18.10
N LEU A 390 11.12 5.67 -17.85
CA LEU A 390 10.61 5.79 -16.49
C LEU A 390 10.69 4.42 -15.81
N VAL A 391 11.60 4.32 -14.87
CA VAL A 391 11.73 3.16 -13.98
C VAL A 391 11.35 3.57 -12.56
N GLY A 392 10.67 2.68 -11.84
CA GLY A 392 10.43 2.86 -10.42
C GLY A 392 11.73 2.72 -9.65
N LYS A 393 11.90 3.51 -8.59
CA LYS A 393 13.07 3.37 -7.71
C LYS A 393 12.89 2.15 -6.83
N ASN A 394 13.93 1.36 -6.71
CA ASN A 394 13.97 0.28 -5.74
C ASN A 394 14.03 0.81 -4.31
N HIS A 395 13.56 0.00 -3.37
CA HIS A 395 13.86 0.20 -1.96
C HIS A 395 15.39 0.21 -1.78
N PRO A 396 15.96 1.13 -1.00
CA PRO A 396 17.39 1.20 -0.79
C PRO A 396 17.97 -0.13 -0.29
N VAL A 397 19.13 -0.50 -0.83
CA VAL A 397 19.88 -1.67 -0.34
C VAL A 397 20.62 -1.26 0.93
N GLY A 398 20.21 -1.80 2.05
CA GLY A 398 20.82 -1.48 3.33
C GLY A 398 19.80 -1.27 4.46
N ALA A 399 20.32 -0.92 5.61
CA ALA A 399 19.49 -0.53 6.77
C ALA A 399 19.20 0.96 6.72
N ILE A 400 17.92 1.30 6.76
CA ILE A 400 17.46 2.70 6.76
C ILE A 400 17.42 3.20 8.21
N LEU A 401 18.18 4.27 8.48
CA LEU A 401 18.26 4.91 9.78
C LEU A 401 17.64 6.30 9.68
N HIS A 402 16.50 6.49 10.32
CA HIS A 402 15.84 7.79 10.43
C HIS A 402 16.21 8.47 11.74
N PHE A 403 16.47 9.77 11.68
CA PHE A 403 16.73 10.59 12.86
C PHE A 403 16.28 12.03 12.62
N TYR A 404 16.11 12.77 13.70
CA TYR A 404 15.64 14.14 13.70
C TYR A 404 16.61 15.02 14.46
N ILE A 405 16.92 16.19 13.92
CA ILE A 405 17.69 17.25 14.58
C ILE A 405 16.90 18.53 14.40
N LYS A 406 16.46 19.14 15.51
CA LYS A 406 15.55 20.29 15.46
C LYS A 406 16.18 21.50 14.77
N ASP A 407 17.28 21.98 15.30
CA ASP A 407 17.96 23.20 14.87
C ASP A 407 19.46 22.93 14.75
N LEU A 408 19.89 22.45 13.59
CA LEU A 408 21.31 22.15 13.33
C LEU A 408 22.09 23.45 13.15
N LYS A 409 23.17 23.60 13.91
CA LYS A 409 24.11 24.73 13.83
C LYS A 409 25.41 24.29 13.16
N GLU A 410 26.15 25.25 12.62
CA GLU A 410 27.41 24.98 11.92
C GLU A 410 28.45 24.28 12.80
N ASP A 411 28.53 24.66 14.10
CA ASP A 411 29.50 24.12 15.06
C ASP A 411 29.04 22.80 15.72
N ASP A 412 27.81 22.35 15.49
CA ASP A 412 27.34 21.13 16.11
C ASP A 412 28.16 19.92 15.66
N LEU A 413 28.44 19.03 16.60
CA LEU A 413 29.10 17.76 16.38
C LEU A 413 28.05 16.64 16.38
N VAL A 414 27.89 16.02 15.23
CA VAL A 414 26.90 14.94 15.07
C VAL A 414 27.57 13.71 14.45
N SER A 415 27.38 12.57 15.11
CA SER A 415 27.81 11.29 14.54
C SER A 415 26.77 10.20 14.72
N ILE A 416 26.78 9.27 13.77
CA ILE A 416 26.06 8.00 13.85
C ILE A 416 27.11 6.88 13.87
N GLU A 417 27.03 6.06 14.90
CA GLU A 417 27.86 4.88 15.05
C GLU A 417 27.04 3.62 14.87
N ILE A 418 27.58 2.69 14.11
CA ILE A 418 27.03 1.35 13.91
C ILE A 418 27.98 0.38 14.61
N LYS A 419 27.42 -0.42 15.51
CA LYS A 419 28.18 -1.28 16.41
C LYS A 419 27.64 -2.70 16.40
N GLU A 420 28.51 -3.63 16.72
CA GLU A 420 28.13 -4.97 17.14
C GLU A 420 27.30 -4.92 18.43
N LYS A 421 26.63 -6.03 18.74
CA LYS A 421 25.86 -6.18 19.98
C LYS A 421 26.73 -6.02 21.25
N ASP A 422 28.01 -6.31 21.19
CA ASP A 422 28.96 -6.15 22.29
C ASP A 422 29.49 -4.72 22.43
N GLY A 423 29.08 -3.82 21.53
CA GLY A 423 29.49 -2.41 21.51
C GLY A 423 30.72 -2.10 20.66
N SER A 424 31.35 -3.10 20.05
CA SER A 424 32.49 -2.88 19.13
C SER A 424 32.07 -2.11 17.89
N LEU A 425 32.84 -1.10 17.51
CA LEU A 425 32.52 -0.20 16.40
C LEU A 425 32.72 -0.89 15.05
N ILE A 426 31.70 -0.83 14.20
CA ILE A 426 31.76 -1.27 12.80
C ILE A 426 32.06 -0.06 11.89
N LYS A 427 31.21 0.97 11.95
CA LYS A 427 31.34 2.19 11.14
C LYS A 427 30.91 3.42 11.94
N ARG A 428 31.54 4.55 11.64
CA ARG A 428 31.11 5.86 12.14
C ARG A 428 30.90 6.82 10.98
N TYR A 429 29.77 7.52 11.00
CA TYR A 429 29.46 8.64 10.12
C TYR A 429 29.50 9.92 10.94
N ASN A 430 30.17 10.97 10.44
CA ASN A 430 30.41 12.20 11.19
C ASN A 430 30.26 13.43 10.27
N ASN A 431 29.56 14.46 10.75
CA ASN A 431 29.33 15.67 9.96
C ASN A 431 30.57 16.55 9.74
N LYS A 432 31.67 16.31 10.45
CA LYS A 432 32.97 16.98 10.24
C LYS A 432 33.97 16.11 9.49
N ALA A 433 33.64 14.86 9.23
CA ALA A 433 34.54 13.96 8.51
C ALA A 433 34.74 14.42 7.06
N LYS A 434 35.97 14.21 6.56
CA LYS A 434 36.30 14.40 5.15
C LYS A 434 36.48 13.03 4.50
N PRO A 435 36.14 12.89 3.23
CA PRO A 435 36.38 11.64 2.51
C PRO A 435 37.84 11.21 2.62
N ASN A 436 38.05 9.97 3.00
CA ASN A 436 39.36 9.36 3.07
C ASN A 436 39.29 7.93 2.51
N ASN A 437 39.53 7.78 1.21
CA ASN A 437 39.39 6.51 0.53
C ASN A 437 40.56 5.53 0.84
N LEU A 438 41.67 6.03 1.41
CA LEU A 438 42.82 5.20 1.73
C LEU A 438 42.70 4.48 3.07
N ASN A 439 41.87 4.99 3.96
CA ASN A 439 41.62 4.38 5.27
C ASN A 439 40.15 4.02 5.45
N PRO A 440 39.75 2.77 5.25
CA PRO A 440 38.35 2.34 5.37
C PRO A 440 37.80 2.40 6.80
N GLU A 441 38.66 2.52 7.81
CA GLU A 441 38.27 2.72 9.21
C GLU A 441 38.05 4.20 9.57
N ALA A 442 38.34 5.14 8.66
CA ALA A 442 38.11 6.55 8.89
C ALA A 442 36.60 6.85 8.96
N ASP A 443 36.28 7.90 9.71
CA ASP A 443 34.89 8.39 9.77
C ASP A 443 34.39 8.78 8.39
N LEU A 444 33.17 8.38 8.08
CA LEU A 444 32.50 8.68 6.81
C LEU A 444 31.74 10.01 6.89
N PRO A 445 31.69 10.77 5.80
CA PRO A 445 30.94 12.01 5.77
C PRO A 445 29.43 11.80 6.04
N LEU A 446 28.86 12.63 6.91
CA LEU A 446 27.44 12.67 7.21
C LEU A 446 26.84 14.01 6.77
N VAL A 447 25.98 13.99 5.76
CA VAL A 447 25.29 15.20 5.29
C VAL A 447 24.00 15.37 6.07
N LEU A 448 23.82 16.56 6.68
CA LEU A 448 22.73 16.85 7.61
C LEU A 448 21.96 18.09 7.24
N LYS A 449 20.70 18.11 7.71
CA LYS A 449 19.84 19.31 7.70
C LYS A 449 19.03 19.38 8.99
N SER A 450 18.53 20.55 9.34
CA SER A 450 17.51 20.69 10.37
C SER A 450 16.23 19.93 9.97
N GLY A 451 15.58 19.29 10.93
CA GLY A 451 14.43 18.43 10.73
C GLY A 451 14.78 16.95 10.56
N GLY A 452 14.00 16.26 9.75
CA GLY A 452 14.18 14.83 9.49
C GLY A 452 15.37 14.53 8.57
N ASN A 453 16.17 13.56 8.95
CA ASN A 453 17.32 13.06 8.23
C ASN A 453 17.20 11.55 8.02
N LYS A 454 17.89 11.04 6.99
CA LYS A 454 17.96 9.61 6.65
C LYS A 454 19.39 9.24 6.27
N LEU A 455 19.91 8.19 6.90
CA LEU A 455 21.15 7.52 6.53
C LEU A 455 20.83 6.10 6.10
N ILE A 456 21.49 5.60 5.06
CA ILE A 456 21.40 4.20 4.65
C ILE A 456 22.77 3.58 4.92
N TRP A 457 22.79 2.58 5.80
CA TRP A 457 23.96 1.76 6.00
C TRP A 457 23.92 0.58 5.05
N ASP A 458 24.95 0.41 4.24
CA ASP A 458 25.10 -0.67 3.25
C ASP A 458 25.27 -2.08 3.87
N MET A 459 25.16 -2.19 5.19
CA MET A 459 25.39 -3.42 5.97
C MET A 459 26.79 -4.02 5.75
N ARG A 460 27.79 -3.18 5.49
CA ARG A 460 29.17 -3.65 5.29
C ARG A 460 30.11 -3.15 6.36
N TYR A 461 31.07 -3.98 6.69
CA TYR A 461 32.24 -3.63 7.48
C TYR A 461 33.23 -2.81 6.65
N PRO A 462 34.26 -2.21 7.26
CA PRO A 462 35.34 -1.56 6.54
C PRO A 462 36.01 -2.53 5.54
N GLY A 463 36.44 -2.01 4.42
CA GLY A 463 37.22 -2.76 3.44
C GLY A 463 38.71 -2.89 3.83
N TYR A 464 39.54 -3.17 2.85
CA TYR A 464 41.00 -3.23 3.05
C TYR A 464 41.61 -1.81 3.02
N LYS A 465 42.76 -1.65 3.72
CA LYS A 465 43.54 -0.41 3.67
C LYS A 465 44.25 -0.26 2.33
N GLU A 466 44.14 0.92 1.75
CA GLU A 466 44.81 1.25 0.50
C GLU A 466 46.02 2.15 0.78
N PHE A 467 46.95 2.19 -0.15
CA PHE A 467 48.10 3.10 -0.15
C PHE A 467 48.11 3.90 -1.47
N GLU A 468 48.73 5.05 -1.45
CA GLU A 468 48.80 5.92 -2.62
C GLU A 468 49.46 5.20 -3.81
N GLY A 469 48.76 5.23 -4.96
CA GLY A 469 49.21 4.52 -6.19
C GLY A 469 48.81 3.04 -6.27
N MET A 470 48.11 2.50 -5.29
CA MET A 470 47.55 1.13 -5.37
C MET A 470 46.51 1.03 -6.48
N VAL A 471 46.65 0.04 -7.35
CA VAL A 471 45.72 -0.20 -8.46
C VAL A 471 45.29 -1.66 -8.47
N PHE A 472 44.00 -1.89 -8.27
CA PHE A 472 43.37 -3.19 -8.52
C PHE A 472 42.48 -3.11 -9.73
N TYR A 473 42.62 -4.05 -10.64
CA TYR A 473 41.71 -4.16 -11.78
C TYR A 473 40.37 -4.70 -11.33
N SER A 474 39.34 -3.85 -11.46
CA SER A 474 37.93 -4.23 -11.23
C SER A 474 37.60 -4.83 -9.86
N SER A 475 38.37 -4.51 -8.81
CA SER A 475 38.10 -4.96 -7.44
C SER A 475 37.66 -3.78 -6.57
N PRO A 476 36.34 -3.61 -6.31
CA PRO A 476 35.90 -2.55 -5.42
C PRO A 476 36.34 -2.84 -3.97
N ASN A 477 36.80 -1.81 -3.26
CA ASN A 477 37.15 -1.90 -1.84
C ASN A 477 35.86 -1.95 -0.98
N LYS A 478 35.20 -3.12 -0.96
CA LYS A 478 34.02 -3.38 -0.16
C LYS A 478 34.31 -4.44 0.87
N GLY A 479 34.18 -4.11 2.16
CA GLY A 479 34.28 -5.09 3.24
C GLY A 479 33.15 -6.11 3.25
N PRO A 480 33.26 -7.16 4.09
CA PRO A 480 32.23 -8.19 4.20
C PRO A 480 30.88 -7.59 4.62
N LYS A 481 29.78 -8.19 4.15
CA LYS A 481 28.44 -7.82 4.62
C LYS A 481 28.20 -8.38 6.03
N ALA A 482 27.57 -7.57 6.86
CA ALA A 482 27.09 -7.95 8.18
C ALA A 482 26.26 -9.24 8.13
N ILE A 483 26.45 -10.11 9.08
CA ILE A 483 25.68 -11.36 9.20
C ILE A 483 24.28 -11.04 9.72
N PRO A 484 23.24 -11.86 9.47
CA PRO A 484 21.95 -11.73 10.14
C PRO A 484 22.12 -11.75 11.66
N GLY A 485 21.54 -10.76 12.36
CA GLY A 485 21.72 -10.59 13.81
C GLY A 485 21.23 -9.25 14.32
N GLU A 486 21.57 -8.96 15.57
CA GLU A 486 21.26 -7.69 16.23
C GLU A 486 22.49 -6.79 16.28
N TYR A 487 22.27 -5.52 15.97
CA TYR A 487 23.29 -4.45 15.93
C TYR A 487 22.80 -3.27 16.75
N LEU A 488 23.73 -2.38 17.16
CA LEU A 488 23.40 -1.15 17.87
C LEU A 488 23.69 0.06 17.00
N ILE A 489 22.79 1.02 17.01
CA ILE A 489 22.91 2.30 16.33
C ILE A 489 22.90 3.40 17.38
N SER A 490 23.96 4.19 17.42
CA SER A 490 24.08 5.32 18.35
C SER A 490 24.10 6.62 17.57
N LEU A 491 23.20 7.55 17.91
CA LEU A 491 23.24 8.96 17.45
C LEU A 491 23.84 9.81 18.57
N ASN A 492 24.96 10.45 18.30
CA ASN A 492 25.58 11.41 19.21
C ASN A 492 25.34 12.82 18.67
N TYR A 493 24.82 13.70 19.51
CA TYR A 493 24.63 15.11 19.23
C TYR A 493 25.30 15.93 20.37
N ASN A 494 26.40 16.59 20.07
CA ASN A 494 27.19 17.41 21.02
C ASN A 494 27.54 16.68 22.34
N GLY A 495 27.78 15.36 22.27
CA GLY A 495 28.13 14.53 23.42
C GLY A 495 26.97 13.84 24.11
N GLU A 496 25.73 14.19 23.78
CA GLU A 496 24.55 13.42 24.22
C GLU A 496 24.28 12.27 23.25
N VAL A 497 23.96 11.07 23.76
CA VAL A 497 23.83 9.84 22.97
C VAL A 497 22.45 9.22 23.14
N ILE A 498 21.82 8.89 22.01
CA ILE A 498 20.65 8.02 21.97
C ILE A 498 21.03 6.74 21.22
N GLU A 499 20.63 5.59 21.76
CA GLU A 499 20.94 4.30 21.19
C GLU A 499 19.66 3.50 20.86
N GLN A 500 19.66 2.79 19.72
CA GLN A 500 18.58 1.93 19.27
C GLN A 500 19.15 0.61 18.74
N SER A 501 18.37 -0.46 18.87
CA SER A 501 18.69 -1.75 18.25
C SER A 501 18.24 -1.81 16.80
N LEU A 502 19.06 -2.40 15.94
CA LEU A 502 18.75 -2.74 14.55
C LEU A 502 18.82 -4.26 14.39
N LYS A 503 17.83 -4.85 13.75
CA LYS A 503 17.83 -6.28 13.39
C LYS A 503 18.10 -6.43 11.89
N ILE A 504 19.10 -7.25 11.53
CA ILE A 504 19.31 -7.70 10.16
C ILE A 504 18.78 -9.13 10.03
N GLU A 505 17.90 -9.34 9.08
CA GLU A 505 17.35 -10.66 8.74
C GLU A 505 17.95 -11.16 7.42
N LYS A 506 18.04 -12.48 7.27
CA LYS A 506 18.43 -13.10 6.00
C LYS A 506 17.37 -12.87 4.93
N ASP A 507 17.76 -12.93 3.67
CA ASP A 507 16.82 -12.98 2.55
C ASP A 507 15.92 -14.21 2.70
N PRO A 508 14.59 -14.06 2.86
CA PRO A 508 13.70 -15.19 3.08
C PRO A 508 13.56 -16.12 1.87
N ARG A 509 14.10 -15.74 0.71
CA ARG A 509 14.12 -16.58 -0.51
C ARG A 509 15.28 -17.59 -0.51
N LEU A 510 16.25 -17.40 0.38
CA LEU A 510 17.47 -18.21 0.42
C LEU A 510 17.41 -19.24 1.54
N GLU A 511 17.89 -20.44 1.26
CA GLU A 511 17.97 -21.54 2.22
C GLU A 511 19.23 -21.50 3.09
N ASN A 512 20.10 -20.49 2.93
CA ASN A 512 21.34 -20.33 3.68
C ASN A 512 21.11 -20.36 5.18
N THR A 513 21.99 -21.08 5.88
CA THR A 513 22.00 -21.15 7.34
C THR A 513 22.81 -20.01 7.96
N ASP A 514 22.66 -19.76 9.25
CA ASP A 514 23.50 -18.79 9.97
C ASP A 514 24.99 -19.17 9.93
N LYS A 515 25.28 -20.46 9.81
CA LYS A 515 26.66 -20.96 9.63
C LYS A 515 27.23 -20.52 8.29
N ASP A 516 26.47 -20.63 7.21
CA ASP A 516 26.93 -20.22 5.87
C ASP A 516 27.27 -18.72 5.83
N TYR A 517 26.46 -17.88 6.50
CA TYR A 517 26.76 -16.45 6.61
C TYR A 517 28.01 -16.16 7.43
N ARG A 518 28.27 -16.91 8.51
CA ARG A 518 29.51 -16.78 9.29
C ARG A 518 30.73 -17.24 8.52
N ASP A 519 30.65 -18.43 7.92
CA ASP A 519 31.77 -18.97 7.11
C ASP A 519 32.16 -17.99 5.97
N GLN A 520 31.13 -17.36 5.33
CA GLN A 520 31.38 -16.32 4.32
C GLN A 520 32.04 -15.08 4.91
N PHE A 521 31.58 -14.63 6.08
CA PHE A 521 32.12 -13.45 6.75
C PHE A 521 33.55 -13.65 7.21
N ASP A 522 33.85 -14.81 7.79
CA ASP A 522 35.17 -15.16 8.31
C ASP A 522 36.19 -15.38 7.18
N PHE A 523 35.71 -15.75 5.99
CA PHE A 523 36.58 -15.94 4.81
C PHE A 523 36.98 -14.61 4.16
N LEU A 524 36.12 -13.58 4.21
CA LEU A 524 36.36 -12.28 3.57
C LEU A 524 37.13 -11.32 4.47
#